data_f13adef68a56794192e7c4945ab43dfd
#
_entry.id   f13adef68a56794192e7c4945ab43dfd
#
_cell.length_a   1.000
_cell.length_b   1.000
_cell.length_c   1.000
_cell.angle_alpha   90.00
_cell.angle_beta   90.00
_cell.angle_gamma   90.00
#
_symmetry.space_group_name_H-M   'P 1'
#
loop_
_entity.id
_entity.type
_entity.pdbx_description
1 polymer ?
#
loop_
_entity_poly.entity_id
_entity_poly.type
_entity_poly.pdbx_seq_one_letter_code
_entity_poly.pdbx_strand_id
1 'polypeptide(L)'
;MTQFYPIRLVRMMTGELIVTGISDGGKDSYIFEKPMGIYTMPVQQQQQEEKPTTQEVAVILRDWIEFTDDQYIIVPKRNVMCIMKPCKDILSDYTQAKINSDILDDMIENGMVHGKTVQDLENDDDDMEIEPGEGEEYDEFPGWGGDPRL
;
A
#
# COMPACT_ATOMS: atom_id res chain seq x y z
N MET A 1 -13.99 21.09 -15.58
CA MET A 1 -13.85 21.50 -14.19
C MET A 1 -13.17 20.42 -13.40
N THR A 2 -12.06 20.75 -12.82
CA THR A 2 -11.39 19.83 -11.91
C THR A 2 -12.20 19.76 -10.62
N GLN A 3 -12.67 18.59 -10.29
CA GLN A 3 -13.37 18.38 -9.03
C GLN A 3 -12.39 18.54 -7.87
N PHE A 4 -12.75 19.33 -6.90
CA PHE A 4 -11.90 19.59 -5.76
C PHE A 4 -12.20 18.61 -4.63
N TYR A 5 -11.14 17.96 -4.12
CA TYR A 5 -11.22 17.01 -3.04
C TYR A 5 -10.43 17.54 -1.85
N PRO A 6 -11.08 18.25 -0.92
CA PRO A 6 -10.37 18.71 0.27
C PRO A 6 -9.85 17.54 1.08
N ILE A 7 -8.64 17.68 1.61
CA ILE A 7 -8.00 16.63 2.40
C ILE A 7 -8.58 16.65 3.81
N ARG A 8 -9.02 15.50 4.26
CA ARG A 8 -9.65 15.33 5.57
C ARG A 8 -9.15 14.07 6.25
N LEU A 9 -9.24 14.08 7.57
CA LEU A 9 -9.00 12.93 8.41
C LEU A 9 -10.35 12.29 8.69
N VAL A 10 -10.46 11.01 8.43
CA VAL A 10 -11.72 10.28 8.52
C VAL A 10 -11.57 9.11 9.48
N ARG A 11 -12.45 9.04 10.46
CA ARG A 11 -12.57 7.86 11.30
C ARG A 11 -13.69 6.99 10.75
N MET A 12 -13.36 5.75 10.43
CA MET A 12 -14.34 4.79 9.97
C MET A 12 -15.06 4.13 11.16
N MET A 13 -16.24 3.60 10.91
CA MET A 13 -16.99 2.88 11.95
C MET A 13 -16.26 1.67 12.48
N THR A 14 -15.36 1.10 11.72
CA THR A 14 -14.47 0.00 12.14
C THR A 14 -13.34 0.46 13.05
N GLY A 15 -13.17 1.76 13.25
CA GLY A 15 -12.09 2.32 14.06
C GLY A 15 -10.86 2.75 13.28
N GLU A 16 -10.78 2.43 12.01
CA GLU A 16 -9.65 2.83 11.18
C GLU A 16 -9.61 4.33 11.00
N LEU A 17 -8.40 4.87 10.97
CA LEU A 17 -8.15 6.29 10.74
C LEU A 17 -7.52 6.44 9.36
N ILE A 18 -8.12 7.29 8.55
CA ILE A 18 -7.76 7.45 7.15
C ILE A 18 -7.58 8.94 6.84
N VAL A 19 -6.53 9.27 6.09
CA VAL A 19 -6.39 10.59 5.48
C VAL A 19 -6.66 10.45 3.99
N THR A 20 -7.49 11.32 3.46
CA THR A 20 -7.97 11.23 2.09
C THR A 20 -8.49 12.57 1.59
N GLY A 21 -8.42 12.77 0.29
CA GLY A 21 -9.27 13.74 -0.34
C GLY A 21 -10.70 13.22 -0.31
N ILE A 22 -11.67 14.03 0.02
CA ILE A 22 -13.06 13.60 0.15
C ILE A 22 -14.00 14.53 -0.58
N SER A 23 -14.97 13.95 -1.24
CA SER A 23 -16.04 14.66 -1.91
C SER A 23 -17.35 13.94 -1.66
N ASP A 24 -18.45 14.67 -1.83
CA ASP A 24 -19.78 14.08 -1.73
C ASP A 24 -20.04 13.26 -3.00
N GLY A 25 -20.32 12.00 -2.84
CA GLY A 25 -20.59 11.10 -3.96
C GLY A 25 -22.07 10.92 -4.26
N GLY A 26 -22.92 11.67 -3.57
CA GLY A 26 -24.35 11.55 -3.69
C GLY A 26 -25.03 11.47 -2.33
N LYS A 27 -26.24 10.95 -2.32
CA LYS A 27 -27.06 10.94 -1.12
C LYS A 27 -26.45 10.03 -0.03
N ASP A 28 -25.93 8.88 -0.41
CA ASP A 28 -25.57 7.83 0.53
C ASP A 28 -24.07 7.48 0.51
N SER A 29 -23.26 8.20 -0.25
CA SER A 29 -21.85 7.85 -0.37
C SER A 29 -20.94 9.07 -0.44
N TYR A 30 -19.70 8.85 -0.03
CA TYR A 30 -18.58 9.75 -0.27
C TYR A 30 -17.67 9.18 -1.35
N ILE A 31 -16.91 10.04 -1.98
CA ILE A 31 -15.80 9.63 -2.85
C ILE A 31 -14.51 9.98 -2.12
N PHE A 32 -13.67 8.98 -1.89
CA PHE A 32 -12.34 9.14 -1.32
C PHE A 32 -11.31 9.14 -2.44
N GLU A 33 -10.50 10.19 -2.51
CA GLU A 33 -9.38 10.28 -3.44
C GLU A 33 -8.12 9.85 -2.73
N LYS A 34 -7.48 8.80 -3.23
CA LYS A 34 -6.23 8.23 -2.69
C LYS A 34 -6.25 8.11 -1.17
N PRO A 35 -7.16 7.35 -0.61
CA PRO A 35 -7.20 7.18 0.83
C PRO A 35 -6.00 6.43 1.34
N MET A 36 -5.39 6.94 2.40
CA MET A 36 -4.27 6.31 3.08
C MET A 36 -4.62 6.04 4.52
N GLY A 37 -4.38 4.82 4.96
CA GLY A 37 -4.53 4.45 6.35
C GLY A 37 -3.38 4.99 7.18
N ILE A 38 -3.70 5.42 8.39
CA ILE A 38 -2.73 5.94 9.35
C ILE A 38 -2.45 4.86 10.38
N TYR A 39 -1.20 4.45 10.46
CA TYR A 39 -0.75 3.43 11.39
C TYR A 39 0.32 4.03 12.30
N THR A 40 0.31 3.60 13.54
CA THR A 40 1.31 4.03 14.51
C THR A 40 2.15 2.82 14.90
N MET A 41 3.45 3.01 14.94
CA MET A 41 4.39 1.98 15.38
C MET A 41 5.27 2.55 16.48
N PRO A 42 5.51 1.78 17.55
CA PRO A 42 6.48 2.20 18.54
C PRO A 42 7.87 2.23 17.92
N VAL A 43 8.57 3.32 18.09
CA VAL A 43 9.97 3.41 17.70
C VAL A 43 10.78 2.69 18.74
N GLN A 44 11.41 1.60 18.35
CA GLN A 44 12.41 0.97 19.21
C GLN A 44 13.66 1.84 19.17
N GLN A 45 13.83 2.66 20.18
CA GLN A 45 15.11 3.29 20.38
C GLN A 45 16.10 2.23 20.83
N GLN A 46 17.09 2.00 20.01
CA GLN A 46 18.22 1.19 20.42
C GLN A 46 18.87 1.89 21.62
N GLN A 47 18.68 1.29 22.75
CA GLN A 47 19.48 1.42 23.95
C GLN A 47 20.27 2.72 24.09
N GLN A 48 19.61 3.76 24.48
CA GLN A 48 20.25 4.76 25.31
C GLN A 48 19.61 4.65 26.69
N GLU A 49 20.43 4.29 27.63
CA GLU A 49 20.02 3.96 28.99
C GLU A 49 19.42 5.10 29.79
N GLU A 50 19.18 6.24 29.17
CA GLU A 50 18.68 7.41 29.86
C GLU A 50 17.21 7.61 29.57
N LYS A 51 16.43 7.18 30.54
CA LYS A 51 15.05 7.54 30.82
C LYS A 51 14.08 7.48 29.65
N PRO A 52 13.28 6.42 29.59
CA PRO A 52 12.14 6.36 28.70
C PRO A 52 11.03 7.26 29.21
N THR A 53 11.04 8.52 28.86
CA THR A 53 9.99 9.44 29.30
C THR A 53 8.93 9.66 28.24
N THR A 54 9.17 9.28 27.01
CA THR A 54 8.15 9.36 25.95
C THR A 54 8.40 8.23 24.97
N GLN A 55 7.40 7.39 24.82
CA GLN A 55 7.38 6.48 23.70
C GLN A 55 7.17 7.33 22.45
N GLU A 56 8.23 7.49 21.69
CA GLU A 56 8.09 8.08 20.37
C GLU A 56 7.35 7.09 19.49
N VAL A 57 6.30 7.57 18.89
CA VAL A 57 5.46 6.79 18.00
C VAL A 57 5.70 7.29 16.60
N ALA A 58 6.13 6.41 15.72
CA ALA A 58 6.23 6.72 14.31
C ALA A 58 4.86 6.58 13.66
N VAL A 59 4.50 7.55 12.85
CA VAL A 59 3.28 7.53 12.06
C VAL A 59 3.61 7.08 10.66
N ILE A 60 2.89 6.08 10.18
CA ILE A 60 3.11 5.53 8.85
C ILE A 60 1.82 5.66 8.06
N LEU A 61 1.93 6.21 6.85
CA LEU A 61 0.83 6.24 5.90
C LEU A 61 1.01 5.12 4.88
N ARG A 62 -0.06 4.36 4.67
CA ARG A 62 -0.11 3.31 3.65
C ARG A 62 -1.41 3.42 2.89
N ASP A 63 -1.39 2.93 1.66
CA ASP A 63 -2.63 2.81 0.91
C ASP A 63 -3.66 2.07 1.74
N TRP A 64 -4.84 2.64 1.84
CA TRP A 64 -5.91 2.05 2.64
C TRP A 64 -6.39 0.73 2.04
N ILE A 65 -6.52 0.70 0.73
CA ILE A 65 -6.86 -0.52 0.00
C ILE A 65 -5.68 -0.88 -0.88
N GLU A 66 -5.14 -2.05 -0.66
CA GLU A 66 -3.99 -2.56 -1.40
C GLU A 66 -4.46 -3.24 -2.69
N PHE A 67 -3.53 -3.40 -3.62
CA PHE A 67 -3.74 -4.16 -4.86
C PHE A 67 -4.79 -3.58 -5.80
N THR A 68 -5.01 -2.28 -5.76
CA THR A 68 -5.86 -1.58 -6.72
C THR A 68 -5.15 -0.38 -7.29
N ASP A 69 -5.40 -0.11 -8.56
CA ASP A 69 -4.96 1.12 -9.21
C ASP A 69 -6.01 2.23 -9.14
N ASP A 70 -7.14 1.95 -8.54
CA ASP A 70 -8.20 2.93 -8.41
C ASP A 70 -7.78 4.06 -7.47
N GLN A 71 -7.82 5.27 -7.99
CA GLN A 71 -7.52 6.46 -7.20
C GLN A 71 -8.72 6.97 -6.42
N TYR A 72 -9.91 6.58 -6.84
CA TYR A 72 -11.16 7.03 -6.26
C TYR A 72 -11.94 5.83 -5.77
N ILE A 73 -12.38 5.91 -4.53
CA ILE A 73 -13.11 4.83 -3.89
C ILE A 73 -14.43 5.37 -3.36
N ILE A 74 -15.51 4.70 -3.70
CA ILE A 74 -16.84 5.08 -3.24
C ILE A 74 -17.09 4.41 -1.90
N VAL A 75 -17.38 5.20 -0.88
CA VAL A 75 -17.55 4.72 0.49
C VAL A 75 -18.93 5.12 0.99
N PRO A 76 -19.74 4.17 1.48
CA PRO A 76 -21.03 4.50 2.06
C PRO A 76 -20.89 5.44 3.25
N LYS A 77 -21.74 6.44 3.32
CA LYS A 77 -21.72 7.42 4.43
C LYS A 77 -21.92 6.75 5.79
N ARG A 78 -22.68 5.67 5.83
CA ARG A 78 -22.92 4.93 7.07
C ARG A 78 -21.67 4.28 7.65
N ASN A 79 -20.62 4.10 6.85
CA ASN A 79 -19.36 3.52 7.29
C ASN A 79 -18.41 4.55 7.90
N VAL A 80 -18.74 5.82 7.80
CA VAL A 80 -17.93 6.92 8.31
C VAL A 80 -18.47 7.37 9.66
N MET A 81 -17.60 7.37 10.67
CA MET A 81 -17.96 7.86 11.99
C MET A 81 -17.89 9.38 12.07
N CYS A 82 -16.78 9.94 11.66
CA CYS A 82 -16.61 11.40 11.65
C CYS A 82 -15.52 11.84 10.68
N ILE A 83 -15.60 13.09 10.29
CA ILE A 83 -14.67 13.73 9.36
C ILE A 83 -14.08 14.93 10.08
N MET A 84 -12.74 15.03 10.05
CA MET A 84 -12.00 16.04 10.80
C MET A 84 -10.96 16.69 9.91
N LYS A 85 -10.43 17.82 10.34
CA LYS A 85 -9.26 18.40 9.69
C LYS A 85 -8.01 17.65 10.14
N PRO A 86 -7.13 17.28 9.21
CA PRO A 86 -5.85 16.70 9.61
C PRO A 86 -4.95 17.75 10.25
N CYS A 87 -4.09 17.32 11.15
CA CYS A 87 -3.03 18.19 11.66
C CYS A 87 -2.01 18.47 10.55
N LYS A 88 -1.16 19.46 10.78
CA LYS A 88 -0.18 19.89 9.75
C LYS A 88 0.77 18.78 9.34
N ASP A 89 1.21 17.97 10.27
CA ASP A 89 2.16 16.91 10.00
C ASP A 89 1.54 15.83 9.13
N ILE A 90 0.32 15.42 9.44
CA ILE A 90 -0.41 14.43 8.63
C ILE A 90 -0.71 14.98 7.24
N LEU A 91 -1.11 16.23 7.16
CA LEU A 91 -1.39 16.87 5.88
C LEU A 91 -0.13 16.93 5.01
N SER A 92 1.00 17.28 5.59
CA SER A 92 2.27 17.31 4.90
C SER A 92 2.70 15.93 4.42
N ASP A 93 2.61 14.94 5.30
CA ASP A 93 2.99 13.56 4.98
C ASP A 93 2.11 12.98 3.87
N TYR A 94 0.81 13.22 3.94
CA TYR A 94 -0.12 12.78 2.91
C TYR A 94 0.16 13.44 1.56
N THR A 95 0.37 14.74 1.56
CA THR A 95 0.67 15.49 0.35
C THR A 95 1.95 14.99 -0.30
N GLN A 96 2.98 14.75 0.50
CA GLN A 96 4.24 14.24 0.02
C GLN A 96 4.09 12.81 -0.53
N ALA A 97 3.38 11.96 0.15
CA ALA A 97 3.12 10.60 -0.29
C ALA A 97 2.34 10.57 -1.60
N LYS A 98 1.38 11.46 -1.74
CA LYS A 98 0.58 11.60 -2.97
C LYS A 98 1.46 12.03 -4.15
N ILE A 99 2.32 13.02 -3.96
CA ILE A 99 3.25 13.47 -4.98
C ILE A 99 4.19 12.33 -5.39
N ASN A 100 4.74 11.63 -4.44
CA ASN A 100 5.65 10.52 -4.71
C ASN A 100 4.95 9.40 -5.50
N SER A 101 3.71 9.11 -5.17
CA SER A 101 2.92 8.13 -5.89
C SER A 101 2.68 8.54 -7.34
N ASP A 102 2.32 9.80 -7.57
CA ASP A 102 2.08 10.31 -8.91
C ASP A 102 3.36 10.27 -9.76
N ILE A 103 4.49 10.63 -9.18
CA ILE A 103 5.79 10.55 -9.86
C ILE A 103 6.12 9.10 -10.22
N LEU A 104 5.88 8.17 -9.31
CA LEU A 104 6.15 6.76 -9.55
C LEU A 104 5.28 6.21 -10.69
N ASP A 105 4.01 6.57 -10.70
CA ASP A 105 3.09 6.16 -11.77
C ASP A 105 3.55 6.69 -13.13
N ASP A 106 3.97 7.95 -13.19
CA ASP A 106 4.51 8.53 -14.41
C ASP A 106 5.78 7.80 -14.87
N MET A 107 6.66 7.44 -13.95
CA MET A 107 7.85 6.70 -14.26
C MET A 107 7.55 5.31 -14.81
N ILE A 108 6.54 4.66 -14.26
CA ILE A 108 6.09 3.36 -14.73
C ILE A 108 5.54 3.47 -16.16
N GLU A 109 4.69 4.45 -16.41
CA GLU A 109 4.12 4.66 -17.74
C GLU A 109 5.17 4.99 -18.79
N ASN A 110 6.21 5.71 -18.40
CA ASN A 110 7.29 6.10 -19.30
C ASN A 110 8.39 5.05 -19.41
N GLY A 111 8.25 3.93 -18.74
CA GLY A 111 9.26 2.87 -18.78
C GLY A 111 10.51 3.18 -17.97
N MET A 112 10.45 4.15 -17.09
CA MET A 112 11.59 4.56 -16.26
C MET A 112 11.53 3.91 -14.87
N VAL A 113 11.09 2.66 -14.80
CA VAL A 113 10.94 1.99 -13.53
C VAL A 113 12.30 1.73 -12.91
N HIS A 114 12.48 2.16 -11.70
CA HIS A 114 13.60 1.74 -10.89
C HIS A 114 13.33 0.33 -10.39
N GLY A 115 14.04 -0.59 -10.93
CA GLY A 115 13.87 -1.96 -10.61
C GLY A 115 13.98 -2.79 -11.85
N LYS A 116 13.44 -3.97 -11.82
CA LYS A 116 13.53 -4.89 -12.95
C LYS A 116 12.68 -4.41 -14.09
N THR A 117 13.32 -4.06 -15.18
CA THR A 117 12.63 -3.85 -16.43
C THR A 117 12.19 -5.19 -16.98
N VAL A 118 11.34 -5.16 -18.00
CA VAL A 118 10.95 -6.39 -18.69
C VAL A 118 12.19 -7.13 -19.24
N GLN A 119 13.19 -6.38 -19.66
CA GLN A 119 14.44 -6.97 -20.14
C GLN A 119 15.20 -7.68 -19.03
N ASP A 120 15.20 -7.11 -17.83
CA ASP A 120 15.85 -7.74 -16.69
C ASP A 120 15.15 -9.05 -16.32
N LEU A 121 13.84 -9.06 -16.42
CA LEU A 121 13.06 -10.27 -16.19
C LEU A 121 13.33 -11.34 -17.25
N GLU A 122 13.48 -10.93 -18.47
CA GLU A 122 13.82 -11.85 -19.55
C GLU A 122 15.21 -12.46 -19.36
N ASN A 123 16.14 -11.65 -18.91
CA ASN A 123 17.48 -12.14 -18.63
C ASN A 123 17.50 -13.11 -17.44
N ASP A 124 16.69 -12.85 -16.45
CA ASP A 124 16.54 -13.77 -15.32
C ASP A 124 15.93 -15.10 -15.78
N ASP A 125 15.00 -15.03 -16.69
CA ASP A 125 14.40 -16.23 -17.26
C ASP A 125 15.41 -17.06 -18.06
N ASP A 126 16.28 -16.40 -18.79
CA ASP A 126 17.33 -17.08 -19.52
C ASP A 126 18.28 -17.82 -18.58
N ASP A 127 18.56 -17.23 -17.45
CA ASP A 127 19.38 -17.88 -16.45
C ASP A 127 18.71 -19.12 -15.87
N MET A 128 17.41 -19.12 -15.84
CA MET A 128 16.64 -20.25 -15.34
C MET A 128 16.58 -21.42 -16.31
N GLU A 129 16.83 -21.18 -17.57
CA GLU A 129 16.84 -22.24 -18.55
C GLU A 129 17.98 -23.21 -18.43
N ILE A 130 18.95 -22.87 -17.63
CA ILE A 130 20.17 -23.63 -17.49
C ILE A 130 19.91 -25.02 -16.92
N GLU A 131 18.81 -25.20 -16.24
CA GLU A 131 18.57 -26.38 -15.43
C GLU A 131 17.47 -27.30 -15.95
N PRO A 132 17.25 -27.43 -17.26
CA PRO A 132 16.19 -28.32 -17.72
C PRO A 132 16.47 -29.76 -17.42
N GLY A 133 17.71 -30.11 -17.34
CA GLY A 133 18.06 -31.47 -17.06
C GLY A 133 17.75 -31.90 -15.64
N GLU A 134 17.76 -30.97 -14.76
CA GLU A 134 17.47 -31.28 -13.36
C GLU A 134 15.99 -31.46 -13.11
N GLY A 135 15.20 -30.85 -13.92
CA GLY A 135 13.77 -31.02 -13.79
C GLY A 135 13.32 -32.46 -13.92
N GLU A 136 14.09 -33.26 -14.60
CA GLU A 136 13.77 -34.65 -14.74
C GLU A 136 13.87 -35.41 -13.44
N GLU A 137 14.71 -34.95 -12.57
CA GLU A 137 14.88 -35.57 -11.26
C GLU A 137 13.66 -35.47 -10.40
N TYR A 138 12.82 -34.52 -10.69
CA TYR A 138 11.59 -34.37 -9.95
C TYR A 138 10.61 -35.49 -10.17
N ASP A 139 10.79 -36.20 -11.22
CA ASP A 139 9.99 -37.38 -11.46
C ASP A 139 10.20 -38.41 -10.38
N GLU A 140 11.26 -38.24 -9.67
CA GLU A 140 11.60 -39.14 -8.57
C GLU A 140 10.93 -38.76 -7.27
N PHE A 141 9.99 -37.89 -7.28
CA PHE A 141 9.18 -37.71 -6.11
C PHE A 141 8.28 -38.93 -5.93
N PRO A 142 8.84 -40.02 -5.59
CA PRO A 142 8.05 -41.25 -5.52
C PRO A 142 7.12 -41.23 -4.33
N GLY A 143 7.45 -40.40 -3.38
CA GLY A 143 6.61 -40.30 -2.20
C GLY A 143 5.27 -39.70 -2.45
N TRP A 144 5.13 -39.04 -3.59
CA TRP A 144 3.91 -38.35 -3.84
C TRP A 144 2.89 -39.22 -4.49
N GLY A 145 2.90 -39.19 -5.62
CA GLY A 145 1.90 -39.86 -6.30
C GLY A 145 2.34 -41.18 -6.75
N GLY A 146 3.54 -41.33 -6.55
CA GLY A 146 4.12 -42.51 -7.04
C GLY A 146 3.54 -43.75 -6.46
N ASP A 147 3.01 -43.64 -5.30
CA ASP A 147 2.61 -44.86 -4.67
C ASP A 147 1.15 -44.88 -4.25
N PRO A 148 0.30 -45.21 -5.18
CA PRO A 148 -1.11 -45.31 -4.89
C PRO A 148 -1.48 -46.51 -4.04
N ARG A 149 -0.53 -47.32 -3.81
CA ARG A 149 -0.78 -48.50 -3.01
C ARG A 149 -0.84 -48.22 -1.55
N LEU A 150 -0.44 -47.07 -1.21
CA LEU A 150 -0.43 -46.67 0.18
C LEU A 150 -1.76 -46.15 0.64
#